data_77f7dbd65da3d35044e8a444936935b8
#
_entry.id   77f7dbd65da3d35044e8a444936935b8
#
_cell.length_a   1.000
_cell.length_b   1.000
_cell.length_c   1.000
_cell.angle_alpha   90.00
_cell.angle_beta   90.00
_cell.angle_gamma   90.00
#
_symmetry.space_group_name_H-M   'P 1'
#
loop_
_entity.id
_entity.type
_entity.pdbx_description
1 polymer ?
#
loop_
_entity_poly.entity_id
_entity_poly.type
_entity_poly.pdbx_seq_one_letter_code
_entity_poly.pdbx_strand_id
1 'polypeptide(L)' 'MSEEQFDRELKFQVSMALVDEMLEKGIIGQDDYEKWLRHLTQKYNPPIGRVVSKKSS' A
#
# COMPACT_ATOMS: atom_id res chain seq x y z
N MET A 1 -17.15 -11.10 3.36
CA MET A 1 -16.38 -9.86 3.38
C MET A 1 -17.31 -8.68 3.62
N SER A 2 -16.98 -7.82 4.55
CA SER A 2 -17.82 -6.68 4.85
C SER A 2 -17.52 -5.53 3.89
N GLU A 3 -18.46 -4.59 3.84
CA GLU A 3 -18.26 -3.40 3.03
C GLU A 3 -17.06 -2.59 3.50
N GLU A 4 -16.86 -2.55 4.80
CA GLU A 4 -15.74 -1.81 5.35
C GLU A 4 -14.42 -2.40 4.89
N GLN A 5 -14.33 -3.71 4.88
CA GLN A 5 -13.10 -4.36 4.46
C GLN A 5 -12.83 -4.12 2.98
N PHE A 6 -13.87 -4.23 2.18
CA PHE A 6 -13.74 -3.98 0.75
C PHE A 6 -13.31 -2.54 0.48
N ASP A 7 -13.93 -1.61 1.19
CA ASP A 7 -13.62 -0.19 1.02
C ASP A 7 -12.16 0.08 1.38
N ARG A 8 -11.70 -0.54 2.44
CA ARG A 8 -10.32 -0.38 2.91
C ARG A 8 -9.33 -0.89 1.87
N GLU A 9 -9.63 -2.06 1.32
CA GLU A 9 -8.76 -2.64 0.30
C GLU A 9 -8.72 -1.78 -0.95
N LEU A 10 -9.87 -1.27 -1.34
CA LEU A 10 -9.95 -0.44 -2.52
C LEU A 10 -9.14 0.84 -2.33
N LYS A 11 -9.27 1.46 -1.18
CA LYS A 11 -8.51 2.68 -0.89
C LYS A 11 -7.02 2.39 -0.87
N PHE A 12 -6.64 1.26 -0.33
CA PHE A 12 -5.24 0.88 -0.29
C PHE A 12 -4.70 0.73 -1.71
N GLN A 13 -5.44 0.04 -2.56
CA GLN A 13 -5.00 -0.18 -3.93
C GLN A 13 -4.89 1.11 -4.71
N VAL A 14 -5.84 2.00 -4.54
CA VAL A 14 -5.80 3.28 -5.23
C VAL A 14 -4.62 4.10 -4.75
N SER A 15 -4.38 4.10 -3.45
CA SER A 15 -3.25 4.84 -2.90
C SER A 15 -1.93 4.28 -3.41
N MET A 16 -1.82 2.96 -3.47
CA MET A 16 -0.60 2.34 -3.97
C MET A 16 -0.36 2.67 -5.43
N ALA A 17 -1.41 2.66 -6.22
CA ALA A 17 -1.28 3.01 -7.63
C ALA A 17 -0.77 4.44 -7.79
N LEU A 18 -1.26 5.32 -6.96
CA LEU A 18 -0.84 6.71 -6.99
C LEU A 18 0.62 6.85 -6.62
N VAL A 19 1.03 6.16 -5.56
CA VAL A 19 2.42 6.22 -5.12
C VAL A 19 3.35 5.61 -6.17
N ASP A 20 2.91 4.51 -6.79
CA ASP A 20 3.68 3.89 -7.86
C ASP A 20 3.91 4.87 -9.00
N GLU A 21 2.87 5.60 -9.36
CA GLU A 21 2.96 6.57 -10.43
C GLU A 21 3.93 7.68 -10.07
N MET A 22 3.89 8.15 -8.85
CA MET A 22 4.79 9.20 -8.40
C MET A 22 6.25 8.74 -8.46
N LEU A 23 6.49 7.50 -8.09
CA LEU A 23 7.83 6.95 -8.17
C LEU A 23 8.29 6.85 -9.61
N GLU A 24 7.42 6.39 -10.48
CA GLU A 24 7.73 6.22 -11.89
C GLU A 24 8.05 7.55 -12.55
N LYS A 25 7.34 8.59 -12.18
CA LYS A 25 7.55 9.93 -12.75
C LYS A 25 8.70 10.67 -12.09
N GLY A 26 9.30 10.08 -11.08
CA GLY A 26 10.42 10.72 -10.40
C GLY A 26 10.02 11.82 -9.44
N ILE A 27 8.75 11.89 -9.07
CA ILE A 27 8.29 12.87 -8.11
C ILE A 27 8.80 12.51 -6.72
N ILE A 28 8.87 11.24 -6.41
CA ILE A 28 9.42 10.76 -5.15
C ILE A 28 10.52 9.75 -5.44
N GLY A 29 11.41 9.56 -4.48
CA GLY A 29 12.49 8.59 -4.61
C GLY A 29 12.12 7.26 -4.00
N GLN A 30 13.06 6.31 -4.09
CA GLN A 30 12.84 4.98 -3.56
C GLN A 30 12.59 5.01 -2.05
N ASP A 31 13.33 5.84 -1.34
CA ASP A 31 13.15 5.95 0.11
C ASP A 31 11.75 6.43 0.46
N ASP A 32 11.28 7.42 -0.28
CA ASP A 32 9.94 7.95 -0.05
C ASP A 32 8.89 6.90 -0.38
N TYR A 33 9.12 6.16 -1.45
CA TYR A 33 8.21 5.11 -1.84
C TYR A 33 8.05 4.09 -0.72
N GLU A 34 9.17 3.68 -0.13
CA GLU A 34 9.12 2.70 0.96
C GLU A 34 8.42 3.24 2.18
N LYS A 35 8.62 4.51 2.47
CA LYS A 35 7.92 5.14 3.60
C LYS A 35 6.41 5.14 3.36
N TRP A 36 6.00 5.49 2.15
CA TRP A 36 4.60 5.51 1.80
C TRP A 36 3.99 4.12 1.89
N LEU A 37 4.72 3.14 1.39
CA LEU A 37 4.25 1.76 1.42
C LEU A 37 4.02 1.30 2.85
N ARG A 38 4.97 1.57 3.72
CA ARG A 38 4.85 1.20 5.12
C ARG A 38 3.69 1.93 5.79
N HIS A 39 3.57 3.21 5.50
CA HIS A 39 2.51 4.03 6.07
C HIS A 39 1.14 3.52 5.66
N LEU A 40 0.97 3.24 4.38
CA LEU A 40 -0.31 2.76 3.87
C LEU A 40 -0.65 1.38 4.40
N THR A 41 0.35 0.52 4.50
CA THR A 41 0.13 -0.81 5.04
C THR A 41 -0.36 -0.75 6.48
N GLN A 42 0.22 0.14 7.28
CA GLN A 42 -0.20 0.30 8.66
C GLN A 42 -1.59 0.92 8.75
N LYS A 43 -1.84 1.89 7.92
CA LYS A 43 -3.11 2.63 7.98
C LYS A 43 -4.28 1.74 7.57
N TYR A 44 -4.14 1.03 6.48
CA TYR A 44 -5.24 0.24 5.94
C TYR A 44 -5.17 -1.22 6.34
N ASN A 45 -3.98 -1.70 6.69
CA ASN A 45 -3.78 -3.06 7.16
C ASN A 45 -4.46 -4.08 6.25
N PRO A 46 -4.12 -4.09 4.96
CA PRO A 46 -4.78 -5.01 4.03
C PRO A 46 -4.35 -6.45 4.26
N PRO A 47 -5.24 -7.41 4.04
CA PRO A 47 -4.88 -8.81 4.21
C PRO A 47 -3.74 -9.26 3.29
N ILE A 48 -3.71 -8.72 2.10
CA ILE A 48 -2.68 -9.10 1.13
C ILE A 48 -1.31 -8.67 1.62
N GLY A 49 -1.21 -7.47 2.18
CA GLY A 49 0.04 -7.00 2.71
C GLY A 49 0.54 -7.89 3.85
N ARG A 50 -0.37 -8.33 4.66
CA ARG A 50 -0.02 -9.19 5.78
C ARG A 50 0.52 -10.53 5.29
N VAL A 51 -0.10 -11.07 4.27
CA VAL A 51 0.33 -12.33 3.71
C VAL A 51 1.73 -12.21 3.12
N VAL A 52 1.97 -11.14 2.43
CA VAL A 52 3.28 -10.91 1.83
C VAL A 52 4.35 -10.79 2.89
N SER A 53 4.06 -10.05 3.94
CA SER A 53 5.01 -9.90 5.03
C SER A 53 5.36 -11.24 5.65
N LYS A 54 4.33 -12.03 5.87
CA LYS A 54 4.53 -13.32 6.46
C LYS A 54 5.38 -14.22 5.58
N LYS A 55 5.18 -14.10 4.31
CA LYS A 55 5.89 -14.87 3.34
C LYS A 55 7.39 -14.63 3.41
N SER A 56 7.76 -13.42 3.65
CA SER A 56 9.16 -13.07 3.65
C SER A 56 9.92 -13.65 4.84
N SER A 57 9.21 -14.05 5.85
CA SER A 57 9.88 -14.62 7.02
C SER A 57 10.22 -16.10 6.86
#